data_80ddf3f46d353c5b5d83d5ed7bcc09c6
#
_entry.id   80ddf3f46d353c5b5d83d5ed7bcc09c6
#
_cell.length_a   1.000
_cell.length_b   1.000
_cell.length_c   1.000
_cell.angle_alpha   90.00
_cell.angle_beta   90.00
_cell.angle_gamma   90.00
#
_symmetry.space_group_name_H-M   'P 1'
#
loop_
_entity.id
_entity.type
_entity.pdbx_description
1 polymer ?
#
loop_
_entity_poly.entity_id
_entity_poly.type
_entity_poly.pdbx_seq_one_letter_code
_entity_poly.pdbx_strand_id
1 'polypeptide(L)'
;MTATTVMKSDTSNSYDVVAIRADFPALNLEINGYPHAFLDSGASAQKPNQVLEQMDQAYRSEYANVHRGAYTLSQLATDNYENARTTVAKFMNAKTPDEIIFTRN
;
A
#
# COMPACT_ATOMS: atom_id res chain seq x y z
N MET A 1 -53.45 12.39 4.67
CA MET A 1 -52.60 11.19 4.57
C MET A 1 -51.24 11.62 4.03
N THR A 2 -50.25 11.79 4.89
CA THR A 2 -48.92 12.22 4.54
C THR A 2 -48.03 10.97 4.42
N ALA A 3 -47.57 10.66 3.21
CA ALA A 3 -46.67 9.54 2.97
C ALA A 3 -45.24 9.94 3.46
N THR A 4 -44.80 9.28 4.51
CA THR A 4 -43.43 9.38 4.99
C THR A 4 -42.54 8.58 4.06
N THR A 5 -41.80 9.26 3.19
CA THR A 5 -40.75 8.65 2.38
C THR A 5 -39.61 8.24 3.29
N VAL A 6 -39.49 6.97 3.58
CA VAL A 6 -38.32 6.38 4.23
C VAL A 6 -37.18 6.45 3.23
N MET A 7 -36.23 7.34 3.46
CA MET A 7 -34.96 7.31 2.74
C MET A 7 -34.23 6.00 3.08
N LYS A 8 -34.09 5.11 2.10
CA LYS A 8 -33.18 3.98 2.18
C LYS A 8 -31.77 4.54 2.31
N SER A 9 -31.14 4.30 3.46
CA SER A 9 -29.71 4.53 3.62
C SER A 9 -28.97 3.55 2.69
N ASP A 10 -28.26 4.13 1.74
CA ASP A 10 -27.36 3.39 0.84
C ASP A 10 -26.18 2.86 1.68
N THR A 11 -26.20 1.60 2.05
CA THR A 11 -25.21 0.93 2.91
C THR A 11 -24.04 0.34 2.10
N SER A 12 -23.79 0.81 0.88
CA SER A 12 -22.87 0.15 -0.06
C SER A 12 -21.43 0.63 -0.04
N ASN A 13 -20.98 1.42 0.94
CA ASN A 13 -19.55 1.76 1.05
C ASN A 13 -19.16 2.16 2.48
N SER A 14 -19.42 1.31 3.47
CA SER A 14 -18.84 1.53 4.80
C SER A 14 -17.35 1.15 4.77
N TYR A 15 -16.49 2.12 5.06
CA TYR A 15 -15.07 1.92 5.26
C TYR A 15 -14.84 0.96 6.43
N ASP A 16 -14.40 -0.28 6.13
CA ASP A 16 -14.19 -1.32 7.14
C ASP A 16 -12.83 -1.14 7.82
N VAL A 17 -12.81 -0.34 8.87
CA VAL A 17 -11.61 -0.08 9.67
C VAL A 17 -11.02 -1.35 10.28
N VAL A 18 -11.86 -2.32 10.66
CA VAL A 18 -11.40 -3.57 11.30
C VAL A 18 -10.66 -4.43 10.29
N ALA A 19 -11.23 -4.62 9.10
CA ALA A 19 -10.60 -5.38 8.03
C ALA A 19 -9.28 -4.72 7.59
N ILE A 20 -9.27 -3.40 7.40
CA ILE A 20 -8.04 -2.68 7.02
C ILE A 20 -6.98 -2.78 8.11
N ARG A 21 -7.37 -2.62 9.38
CA ARG A 21 -6.44 -2.73 10.52
C ARG A 21 -5.80 -4.11 10.61
N ALA A 22 -6.52 -5.17 10.26
CA ALA A 22 -6.01 -6.54 10.29
C ALA A 22 -4.81 -6.76 9.36
N ASP A 23 -4.69 -5.98 8.28
CA ASP A 23 -3.56 -6.03 7.35
C ASP A 23 -2.25 -5.50 7.96
N PHE A 24 -2.31 -4.77 9.07
CA PHE A 24 -1.14 -4.15 9.71
C PHE A 24 -0.72 -4.93 10.96
N PRO A 25 0.26 -5.85 10.89
CA PRO A 25 0.59 -6.73 12.01
C PRO A 25 1.01 -5.98 13.28
N ALA A 26 1.72 -4.86 13.16
CA ALA A 26 2.12 -4.07 14.31
C ALA A 26 0.95 -3.42 15.07
N LEU A 27 -0.20 -3.21 14.40
CA LEU A 27 -1.39 -2.66 15.04
C LEU A 27 -2.22 -3.70 15.80
N ASN A 28 -1.90 -4.99 15.64
CA ASN A 28 -2.57 -6.10 16.30
C ASN A 28 -1.86 -6.54 17.60
N LEU A 29 -0.82 -5.82 17.99
CA LEU A 29 -0.09 -6.06 19.24
C LEU A 29 -0.88 -5.62 20.46
N GLU A 30 -0.57 -6.25 21.59
CA GLU A 30 -0.99 -5.84 22.94
C GLU A 30 0.19 -5.21 23.66
N ILE A 31 0.01 -4.03 24.25
CA ILE A 31 1.03 -3.31 25.01
C ILE A 31 0.51 -3.08 26.41
N ASN A 32 1.20 -3.63 27.41
CA ASN A 32 0.81 -3.55 28.83
C ASN A 32 -0.63 -4.07 29.09
N GLY A 33 -1.07 -5.08 28.38
CA GLY A 33 -2.41 -5.66 28.50
C GLY A 33 -3.53 -4.88 27.80
N TYR A 34 -3.20 -3.92 26.94
CA TYR A 34 -4.16 -3.13 26.18
C TYR A 34 -3.91 -3.24 24.67
N PRO A 35 -4.95 -3.21 23.85
CA PRO A 35 -4.79 -3.13 22.40
C PRO A 35 -3.93 -1.93 21.99
N HIS A 36 -2.98 -2.15 21.08
CA HIS A 36 -2.05 -1.12 20.65
C HIS A 36 -2.76 0.03 19.94
N ALA A 37 -2.57 1.26 20.44
CA ALA A 37 -2.98 2.51 19.80
C ALA A 37 -1.75 3.23 19.26
N PHE A 38 -1.53 3.15 17.93
CA PHE A 38 -0.40 3.81 17.28
C PHE A 38 -0.84 5.17 16.73
N LEU A 39 -0.28 6.25 17.27
CA LEU A 39 -0.66 7.65 16.95
C LEU A 39 0.46 8.44 16.28
N ASP A 40 1.54 7.78 15.85
CA ASP A 40 2.75 8.43 15.32
C ASP A 40 2.98 8.17 13.83
N SER A 41 1.92 7.97 13.06
CA SER A 41 2.01 7.70 11.62
C SER A 41 2.64 8.85 10.82
N GLY A 42 2.61 10.08 11.35
CA GLY A 42 3.25 11.23 10.74
C GLY A 42 4.78 11.14 10.72
N ALA A 43 5.37 10.52 11.73
CA ALA A 43 6.82 10.27 11.79
C ALA A 43 7.19 8.95 11.11
N SER A 44 6.41 7.89 11.32
CA SER A 44 6.73 6.55 10.83
C SER A 44 5.47 5.72 10.63
N ALA A 45 4.97 5.62 9.42
CA ALA A 45 3.79 4.81 9.09
C ALA A 45 4.08 3.31 9.22
N GLN A 46 3.15 2.57 9.83
CA GLN A 46 3.20 1.12 9.84
C GLN A 46 3.01 0.53 8.45
N LYS A 47 3.54 -0.67 8.22
CA LYS A 47 3.52 -1.34 6.93
C LYS A 47 2.46 -2.45 6.93
N PRO A 48 1.60 -2.52 5.91
CA PRO A 48 0.68 -3.65 5.74
C PRO A 48 1.43 -4.90 5.29
N ASN A 49 0.82 -6.06 5.50
CA ASN A 49 1.36 -7.36 5.12
C ASN A 49 1.82 -7.39 3.65
N GLN A 50 1.04 -6.83 2.74
CA GLN A 50 1.35 -6.81 1.30
C GLN A 50 2.68 -6.10 1.00
N VAL A 51 3.02 -5.04 1.73
CA VAL A 51 4.31 -4.35 1.59
C VAL A 51 5.44 -5.17 2.18
N LEU A 52 5.22 -5.79 3.36
CA LEU A 52 6.23 -6.63 4.02
C LEU A 52 6.58 -7.86 3.18
N GLU A 53 5.57 -8.54 2.64
CA GLU A 53 5.71 -9.70 1.77
C GLU A 53 6.45 -9.34 0.47
N GLN A 54 6.09 -8.23 -0.17
CA GLN A 54 6.78 -7.79 -1.39
C GLN A 54 8.24 -7.43 -1.13
N MET A 55 8.55 -6.79 0.00
CA MET A 55 9.93 -6.50 0.38
C MET A 55 10.74 -7.77 0.64
N ASP A 56 10.17 -8.73 1.38
CA ASP A 56 10.81 -10.02 1.65
C ASP A 56 11.08 -10.79 0.34
N GLN A 57 10.09 -10.89 -0.54
CA GLN A 57 10.22 -11.51 -1.85
C GLN A 57 11.30 -10.84 -2.70
N ALA A 58 11.30 -9.51 -2.75
CA ALA A 58 12.30 -8.75 -3.51
C ALA A 58 13.72 -9.09 -3.06
N TYR A 59 14.00 -9.11 -1.76
CA TYR A 59 15.33 -9.42 -1.25
C TYR A 59 15.71 -10.90 -1.39
N ARG A 60 14.77 -11.83 -1.29
CA ARG A 60 15.06 -13.26 -1.38
C ARG A 60 15.31 -13.76 -2.80
N SER A 61 14.62 -13.19 -3.80
CA SER A 61 14.57 -13.81 -5.13
C SER A 61 14.60 -12.85 -6.33
N GLU A 62 14.45 -11.54 -6.12
CA GLU A 62 14.27 -10.57 -7.21
C GLU A 62 15.29 -9.44 -7.18
N TYR A 63 16.20 -9.40 -6.21
CA TYR A 63 17.10 -8.28 -5.98
C TYR A 63 18.23 -8.24 -7.00
N ALA A 64 18.27 -7.16 -7.79
CA ALA A 64 19.32 -6.87 -8.75
C ALA A 64 19.37 -5.36 -9.08
N ASN A 65 20.40 -4.95 -9.83
CA ASN A 65 20.48 -3.59 -10.35
C ASN A 65 19.37 -3.31 -11.37
N VAL A 66 18.60 -2.25 -11.12
CA VAL A 66 17.61 -1.74 -12.05
C VAL A 66 18.29 -1.05 -13.24
N HIS A 67 17.81 -1.28 -14.45
CA HIS A 67 18.27 -0.68 -15.71
C HIS A 67 19.74 -0.94 -16.11
N ARG A 68 20.47 -1.81 -15.44
CA ARG A 68 21.91 -1.95 -15.67
C ARG A 68 22.43 -3.33 -16.03
N GLY A 69 21.58 -4.34 -15.98
CA GLY A 69 22.01 -5.71 -16.26
C GLY A 69 21.27 -6.33 -17.44
N ALA A 70 21.99 -7.15 -18.21
CA ALA A 70 21.42 -7.93 -19.32
C ALA A 70 21.08 -9.37 -18.89
N TYR A 71 20.76 -9.58 -17.61
CA TYR A 71 20.43 -10.88 -17.04
C TYR A 71 19.04 -10.86 -16.40
N THR A 72 18.45 -12.05 -16.23
CA THR A 72 17.04 -12.22 -15.84
C THR A 72 16.63 -11.45 -14.58
N LEU A 73 17.45 -11.51 -13.50
CA LEU A 73 17.10 -10.81 -12.26
C LEU A 73 17.11 -9.28 -12.43
N SER A 74 18.02 -8.74 -13.24
CA SER A 74 18.05 -7.31 -13.52
C SER A 74 16.83 -6.87 -14.35
N GLN A 75 16.38 -7.71 -15.28
CA GLN A 75 15.16 -7.44 -16.04
C GLN A 75 13.95 -7.46 -15.12
N LEU A 76 13.82 -8.47 -14.26
CA LEU A 76 12.74 -8.58 -13.28
C LEU A 76 12.69 -7.38 -12.33
N ALA A 77 13.84 -6.99 -11.77
CA ALA A 77 13.93 -5.83 -10.90
C ALA A 77 13.54 -4.53 -11.62
N THR A 78 13.93 -4.40 -12.90
CA THR A 78 13.55 -3.25 -13.74
C THR A 78 12.04 -3.23 -13.99
N ASP A 79 11.45 -4.37 -14.36
CA ASP A 79 10.02 -4.48 -14.63
C ASP A 79 9.20 -4.14 -13.37
N ASN A 80 9.60 -4.64 -12.21
CA ASN A 80 8.95 -4.33 -10.93
C ASN A 80 9.03 -2.84 -10.60
N TYR A 81 10.18 -2.21 -10.82
CA TYR A 81 10.38 -0.78 -10.59
C TYR A 81 9.51 0.08 -11.51
N GLU A 82 9.45 -0.24 -12.80
CA GLU A 82 8.63 0.51 -13.76
C GLU A 82 7.13 0.25 -13.59
N ASN A 83 6.74 -0.94 -13.17
CA ASN A 83 5.36 -1.25 -12.80
C ASN A 83 4.92 -0.44 -11.57
N ALA A 84 5.77 -0.27 -10.57
CA ALA A 84 5.51 0.60 -9.43
C ALA A 84 5.32 2.06 -9.86
N ARG A 85 6.18 2.58 -10.75
CA ARG A 85 6.06 3.92 -11.34
C ARG A 85 4.71 4.10 -12.04
N THR A 86 4.32 3.13 -12.86
CA THR A 86 3.04 3.13 -13.58
C THR A 86 1.86 3.14 -12.61
N THR A 87 1.94 2.36 -11.54
CA THR A 87 0.89 2.30 -10.51
C THR A 87 0.73 3.64 -9.79
N VAL A 88 1.84 4.27 -9.42
CA VAL A 88 1.82 5.61 -8.79
C VAL A 88 1.25 6.65 -9.75
N ALA A 89 1.66 6.63 -11.03
CA ALA A 89 1.14 7.54 -12.04
C ALA A 89 -0.39 7.44 -12.17
N LYS A 90 -0.92 6.22 -12.23
CA LYS A 90 -2.38 5.99 -12.27
C LYS A 90 -3.08 6.51 -11.02
N PHE A 91 -2.52 6.24 -9.85
CA PHE A 91 -3.09 6.68 -8.57
C PHE A 91 -3.14 8.22 -8.47
N MET A 92 -2.10 8.91 -8.96
CA MET A 92 -2.01 10.37 -8.98
C MET A 92 -2.72 11.02 -10.17
N ASN A 93 -3.30 10.23 -11.08
CA ASN A 93 -3.89 10.71 -12.32
C ASN A 93 -2.90 11.51 -13.20
N ALA A 94 -1.63 11.09 -13.21
CA ALA A 94 -0.61 11.65 -14.09
C ALA A 94 -0.86 11.22 -15.55
N LYS A 95 -0.45 12.04 -16.50
CA LYS A 95 -0.65 11.76 -17.93
C LYS A 95 0.23 10.62 -18.43
N THR A 96 1.46 10.56 -17.91
CA THR A 96 2.44 9.53 -18.26
C THR A 96 3.21 9.09 -17.02
N PRO A 97 3.75 7.85 -16.99
CA PRO A 97 4.65 7.42 -15.92
C PRO A 97 5.92 8.27 -15.81
N ASP A 98 6.34 8.96 -16.88
CA ASP A 98 7.54 9.80 -16.91
C ASP A 98 7.43 11.04 -16.00
N GLU A 99 6.20 11.40 -15.61
CA GLU A 99 5.95 12.47 -14.62
C GLU A 99 6.29 12.04 -13.18
N ILE A 100 6.54 10.74 -12.94
CA ILE A 100 6.83 10.20 -11.61
C ILE A 100 8.34 10.03 -11.45
N ILE A 101 8.91 10.73 -10.50
CA ILE A 101 10.34 10.66 -10.16
C ILE A 101 10.45 10.13 -8.72
N PHE A 102 11.08 8.96 -8.54
CA PHE A 102 11.42 8.44 -7.23
C PHE A 102 12.69 9.09 -6.72
N THR A 103 12.60 9.75 -5.58
CA THR A 103 13.75 10.44 -4.94
C THR A 103 14.00 9.84 -3.55
N ARG A 104 15.18 10.13 -3.03
CA ARG A 104 15.39 10.08 -1.57
C ARG A 104 14.83 11.36 -0.98
N ASN A 105 14.39 11.33 0.28
CA ASN A 105 13.83 12.50 0.98
C ASN A 105 14.69 13.75 0.79
#